data_c52d6108fe507ea03598c3c77353b26f
#
_entry.id   c52d6108fe507ea03598c3c77353b26f
#
_cell.length_a   1.000
_cell.length_b   1.000
_cell.length_c   1.000
_cell.angle_alpha   90.00
_cell.angle_beta   90.00
_cell.angle_gamma   90.00
#
_symmetry.space_group_name_H-M   'P 1'
#
loop_
_entity.id
_entity.type
_entity.pdbx_description
1 polymer ?
#
loop_
_entity_poly.entity_id
_entity_poly.type
_entity_poly.pdbx_seq_one_letter_code
_entity_poly.pdbx_strand_id
1 'polypeptide(L)'
;LVGFAGLGQGQDLNEALRKEVRDGDYDEAQLLLGNPAVDPDAADRDGYTALMYAARGNTPELVTLLAKAQANLDLQNNGGETALIIAVKRGRVDAARVMLMAGADTTLLDRRGRSALDWAQERKRTYLAQIILIASRPSGARIFITEKPVTLETELLIPPELVKDTPPLYTESAFKRGIEGRVILRIIIRKDGSIGAIRLHQRLENGLDRAAITAVRKWKFKPASVDGAPINVLADVEVDFMLQTKS
;
A
#
# COMPACT_ATOMS: atom_id res chain seq x y z
N LEU A 1 3.51 -1.89 -35.11
CA LEU A 1 4.11 -3.23 -34.96
C LEU A 1 5.60 -3.17 -35.29
N VAL A 2 6.40 -2.60 -34.41
CA VAL A 2 7.87 -2.73 -34.47
C VAL A 2 8.22 -4.02 -33.76
N GLY A 3 8.68 -5.00 -34.52
CA GLY A 3 8.79 -6.37 -34.09
C GLY A 3 9.82 -6.62 -33.00
N PHE A 4 9.41 -7.33 -31.97
CA PHE A 4 10.27 -8.09 -31.06
C PHE A 4 10.88 -9.34 -31.72
N ALA A 5 11.15 -9.31 -33.01
CA ALA A 5 11.75 -10.42 -33.74
C ALA A 5 13.29 -10.40 -33.63
N GLY A 6 13.82 -10.48 -32.39
CA GLY A 6 15.28 -10.50 -32.19
C GLY A 6 15.75 -10.66 -30.75
N LEU A 7 14.85 -10.61 -29.77
CA LEU A 7 15.22 -10.81 -28.36
C LEU A 7 15.15 -12.30 -28.04
N GLY A 8 16.30 -12.93 -27.96
CA GLY A 8 16.44 -14.32 -27.55
C GLY A 8 16.26 -14.45 -26.07
N GLN A 9 15.40 -15.39 -25.66
CA GLN A 9 15.22 -15.97 -24.32
C GLN A 9 15.09 -15.02 -23.12
N GLY A 10 14.24 -15.33 -22.15
CA GLY A 10 13.75 -14.52 -21.03
C GLY A 10 14.73 -13.60 -20.27
N GLN A 11 16.05 -13.81 -20.38
CA GLN A 11 17.05 -12.92 -19.76
C GLN A 11 17.11 -11.55 -20.46
N ASP A 12 17.02 -11.49 -21.77
CA ASP A 12 17.03 -10.23 -22.53
C ASP A 12 15.76 -9.40 -22.27
N LEU A 13 14.61 -10.07 -22.10
CA LEU A 13 13.35 -9.40 -21.79
C LEU A 13 13.33 -8.77 -20.39
N ASN A 14 13.94 -9.44 -19.41
CA ASN A 14 14.05 -8.91 -18.05
C ASN A 14 15.02 -7.73 -17.99
N GLU A 15 16.10 -7.74 -18.78
CA GLU A 15 16.98 -6.58 -18.93
C GLU A 15 16.25 -5.42 -19.63
N ALA A 16 15.47 -5.71 -20.66
CA ALA A 16 14.63 -4.73 -21.33
C ALA A 16 13.65 -4.09 -20.35
N LEU A 17 12.94 -4.89 -19.53
CA LEU A 17 12.04 -4.35 -18.51
C LEU A 17 12.75 -3.37 -17.55
N ARG A 18 13.91 -3.79 -17.02
CA ARG A 18 14.70 -2.91 -16.13
C ARG A 18 15.15 -1.63 -16.82
N LYS A 19 15.51 -1.72 -18.10
CA LYS A 19 15.91 -0.56 -18.91
C LYS A 19 14.74 0.41 -19.09
N GLU A 20 13.59 -0.07 -19.56
CA GLU A 20 12.44 0.79 -19.83
C GLU A 20 11.89 1.42 -18.53
N VAL A 21 11.85 0.67 -17.43
CA VAL A 21 11.51 1.21 -16.11
C VAL A 21 12.52 2.28 -15.64
N ARG A 22 13.81 2.09 -15.86
CA ARG A 22 14.86 3.06 -15.52
C ARG A 22 14.73 4.34 -16.36
N ASP A 23 14.38 4.20 -17.62
CA ASP A 23 14.22 5.29 -18.57
C ASP A 23 12.87 6.01 -18.40
N GLY A 24 11.94 5.39 -17.65
CA GLY A 24 10.63 5.97 -17.32
C GLY A 24 9.55 5.67 -18.34
N ASP A 25 9.78 4.72 -19.24
CA ASP A 25 8.83 4.36 -20.29
C ASP A 25 7.75 3.41 -19.74
N TYR A 26 6.57 4.00 -19.47
CA TYR A 26 5.44 3.26 -18.91
C TYR A 26 4.82 2.29 -19.93
N ASP A 27 4.66 2.73 -21.18
CA ASP A 27 3.95 1.96 -22.19
C ASP A 27 4.73 0.70 -22.57
N GLU A 28 6.04 0.83 -22.76
CA GLU A 28 6.92 -0.29 -23.08
C GLU A 28 7.08 -1.24 -21.89
N ALA A 29 7.21 -0.70 -20.67
CA ALA A 29 7.22 -1.51 -19.45
C ALA A 29 5.92 -2.32 -19.28
N GLN A 30 4.77 -1.72 -19.58
CA GLN A 30 3.47 -2.39 -19.54
C GLN A 30 3.36 -3.50 -20.59
N LEU A 31 3.86 -3.24 -21.80
CA LEU A 31 3.88 -4.23 -22.86
C LEU A 31 4.77 -5.43 -22.49
N LEU A 32 5.96 -5.18 -21.96
CA LEU A 32 6.88 -6.23 -21.50
C LEU A 32 6.27 -7.07 -20.39
N LEU A 33 5.63 -6.46 -19.40
CA LEU A 33 4.96 -7.16 -18.28
C LEU A 33 3.75 -7.98 -18.72
N GLY A 34 3.21 -7.73 -19.90
CA GLY A 34 2.18 -8.57 -20.53
C GLY A 34 2.71 -9.90 -21.09
N ASN A 35 4.04 -10.05 -21.22
CA ASN A 35 4.67 -11.28 -21.68
C ASN A 35 4.93 -12.24 -20.50
N PRO A 36 4.38 -13.47 -20.50
CA PRO A 36 4.55 -14.43 -19.39
C PRO A 36 6.02 -14.91 -19.20
N ALA A 37 6.92 -14.67 -20.16
CA ALA A 37 8.34 -14.98 -20.02
C ALA A 37 9.13 -13.90 -19.26
N VAL A 38 8.50 -12.77 -18.95
CA VAL A 38 9.11 -11.68 -18.16
C VAL A 38 8.92 -11.96 -16.68
N ASP A 39 10.02 -12.00 -15.96
CA ASP A 39 10.01 -12.06 -14.50
C ASP A 39 10.17 -10.63 -13.93
N PRO A 40 9.13 -10.04 -13.31
CA PRO A 40 9.19 -8.70 -12.74
C PRO A 40 10.22 -8.57 -11.60
N ASP A 41 10.62 -9.70 -11.01
CA ASP A 41 11.56 -9.78 -9.89
C ASP A 41 13.01 -10.06 -10.32
N ALA A 42 13.25 -10.28 -11.62
CA ALA A 42 14.58 -10.50 -12.12
C ALA A 42 15.52 -9.33 -11.78
N ALA A 43 16.63 -9.64 -11.11
CA ALA A 43 17.62 -8.66 -10.70
C ALA A 43 18.81 -8.60 -11.67
N ASP A 44 19.48 -7.47 -11.69
CA ASP A 44 20.78 -7.33 -12.36
C ASP A 44 21.94 -7.80 -11.47
N ARG A 45 23.19 -7.58 -11.94
CA ARG A 45 24.41 -8.01 -11.23
C ARG A 45 24.58 -7.34 -9.85
N ASP A 46 24.02 -6.15 -9.67
CA ASP A 46 24.04 -5.41 -8.40
C ASP A 46 22.83 -5.76 -7.50
N GLY A 47 21.96 -6.66 -7.96
CA GLY A 47 20.74 -7.08 -7.28
C GLY A 47 19.59 -6.11 -7.48
N TYR A 48 19.66 -5.17 -8.43
CA TYR A 48 18.57 -4.24 -8.67
C TYR A 48 17.46 -4.86 -9.52
N THR A 49 16.24 -4.84 -8.99
CA THR A 49 15.01 -5.19 -9.73
C THR A 49 14.45 -3.98 -10.47
N ALA A 50 13.49 -4.20 -11.38
CA ALA A 50 12.75 -3.13 -12.04
C ALA A 50 12.08 -2.18 -11.00
N LEU A 51 11.51 -2.74 -9.92
CA LEU A 51 10.89 -1.95 -8.85
C LEU A 51 11.90 -1.02 -8.15
N MET A 52 13.13 -1.46 -7.93
CA MET A 52 14.17 -0.63 -7.33
C MET A 52 14.58 0.53 -8.24
N TYR A 53 14.59 0.33 -9.55
CA TYR A 53 14.80 1.41 -10.52
C TYR A 53 13.64 2.42 -10.51
N ALA A 54 12.39 1.95 -10.52
CA ALA A 54 11.21 2.82 -10.39
C ALA A 54 11.24 3.64 -9.08
N ALA A 55 11.59 2.99 -7.97
CA ALA A 55 11.76 3.64 -6.66
C ALA A 55 12.85 4.72 -6.68
N ARG A 56 13.98 4.44 -7.32
CA ARG A 56 15.09 5.37 -7.49
C ARG A 56 14.71 6.59 -8.34
N GLY A 57 13.92 6.38 -9.41
CA GLY A 57 13.45 7.42 -10.34
C GLY A 57 12.35 8.30 -9.78
N ASN A 58 11.61 7.84 -8.75
CA ASN A 58 10.35 8.43 -8.26
C ASN A 58 9.24 8.41 -9.32
N THR A 59 9.05 7.26 -9.95
CA THR A 59 8.02 7.01 -10.95
C THR A 59 6.88 6.19 -10.32
N PRO A 60 5.93 6.81 -9.59
CA PRO A 60 4.89 6.11 -8.84
C PRO A 60 3.95 5.30 -9.75
N GLU A 61 3.79 5.71 -11.00
CA GLU A 61 3.01 4.99 -12.02
C GLU A 61 3.66 3.63 -12.33
N LEU A 62 4.98 3.60 -12.53
CA LEU A 62 5.74 2.37 -12.76
C LEU A 62 5.79 1.49 -11.50
N VAL A 63 5.91 2.08 -10.31
CA VAL A 63 5.78 1.34 -9.04
C VAL A 63 4.40 0.67 -8.95
N THR A 64 3.34 1.39 -9.32
CA THR A 64 1.97 0.86 -9.33
C THR A 64 1.81 -0.27 -10.37
N LEU A 65 2.40 -0.10 -11.55
CA LEU A 65 2.37 -1.10 -12.61
C LEU A 65 3.05 -2.40 -12.18
N LEU A 66 4.26 -2.31 -11.63
CA LEU A 66 5.03 -3.45 -11.13
C LEU A 66 4.33 -4.15 -9.95
N ALA A 67 3.75 -3.39 -9.01
CA ALA A 67 2.98 -3.96 -7.91
C ALA A 67 1.73 -4.71 -8.42
N LYS A 68 1.06 -4.24 -9.48
CA LYS A 68 -0.06 -4.94 -10.13
C LYS A 68 0.41 -6.23 -10.84
N ALA A 69 1.62 -6.22 -11.39
CA ALA A 69 2.27 -7.38 -11.98
C ALA A 69 2.82 -8.36 -10.93
N GLN A 70 2.46 -8.16 -9.63
CA GLN A 70 2.87 -8.99 -8.50
C GLN A 70 4.38 -9.00 -8.24
N ALA A 71 5.11 -7.95 -8.62
CA ALA A 71 6.50 -7.78 -8.22
C ALA A 71 6.64 -7.82 -6.70
N ASN A 72 7.62 -8.55 -6.20
CA ASN A 72 7.93 -8.63 -4.79
C ASN A 72 8.52 -7.30 -4.30
N LEU A 73 7.80 -6.63 -3.39
CA LEU A 73 8.17 -5.31 -2.88
C LEU A 73 9.39 -5.32 -1.96
N ASP A 74 9.74 -6.52 -1.44
CA ASP A 74 10.63 -6.69 -0.30
C ASP A 74 11.98 -7.33 -0.67
N LEU A 75 12.23 -7.55 -1.97
CA LEU A 75 13.54 -8.01 -2.43
C LEU A 75 14.62 -6.99 -2.07
N GLN A 76 15.80 -7.52 -1.75
CA GLN A 76 16.95 -6.72 -1.37
C GLN A 76 18.06 -6.82 -2.42
N ASN A 77 18.67 -5.69 -2.76
CA ASN A 77 19.84 -5.64 -3.63
C ASN A 77 21.11 -6.12 -2.88
N ASN A 78 22.25 -6.10 -3.55
CA ASN A 78 23.54 -6.47 -2.94
C ASN A 78 23.95 -5.58 -1.76
N GLY A 79 23.33 -4.44 -1.57
CA GLY A 79 23.50 -3.56 -0.38
C GLY A 79 22.53 -3.88 0.77
N GLY A 80 21.64 -4.85 0.60
CA GLY A 80 20.54 -5.15 1.50
C GLY A 80 19.41 -4.13 1.42
N GLU A 81 19.40 -3.24 0.41
CA GLU A 81 18.41 -2.20 0.28
C GLU A 81 17.17 -2.72 -0.45
N THR A 82 15.97 -2.56 0.14
CA THR A 82 14.72 -2.75 -0.56
C THR A 82 14.38 -1.54 -1.43
N ALA A 83 13.40 -1.66 -2.33
CA ALA A 83 12.90 -0.54 -3.11
C ALA A 83 12.42 0.62 -2.20
N LEU A 84 11.76 0.30 -1.07
CA LEU A 84 11.34 1.30 -0.08
C LEU A 84 12.54 2.03 0.55
N ILE A 85 13.57 1.30 0.98
CA ILE A 85 14.80 1.90 1.53
C ILE A 85 15.45 2.84 0.49
N ILE A 86 15.54 2.42 -0.78
CA ILE A 86 16.10 3.23 -1.86
C ILE A 86 15.29 4.53 -2.06
N ALA A 87 13.96 4.43 -2.11
CA ALA A 87 13.08 5.59 -2.25
C ALA A 87 13.26 6.57 -1.08
N VAL A 88 13.22 6.06 0.13
CA VAL A 88 13.37 6.87 1.36
C VAL A 88 14.74 7.52 1.41
N LYS A 89 15.81 6.79 1.19
CA LYS A 89 17.20 7.28 1.18
C LYS A 89 17.41 8.40 0.15
N ARG A 90 16.65 8.39 -0.95
CA ARG A 90 16.70 9.42 -2.01
C ARG A 90 15.63 10.50 -1.88
N GLY A 91 14.68 10.37 -0.94
CA GLY A 91 13.57 11.32 -0.75
C GLY A 91 12.49 11.24 -1.82
N ARG A 92 12.29 10.07 -2.35
CA ARG A 92 11.29 9.79 -3.39
C ARG A 92 9.93 9.54 -2.74
N VAL A 93 9.24 10.62 -2.41
CA VAL A 93 8.02 10.61 -1.58
C VAL A 93 6.90 9.81 -2.25
N ASP A 94 6.65 10.04 -3.54
CA ASP A 94 5.53 9.43 -4.23
C ASP A 94 5.74 7.94 -4.44
N ALA A 95 6.95 7.52 -4.82
CA ALA A 95 7.31 6.12 -4.93
C ALA A 95 7.21 5.39 -3.57
N ALA A 96 7.75 6.00 -2.49
CA ALA A 96 7.65 5.44 -1.14
C ALA A 96 6.19 5.27 -0.70
N ARG A 97 5.34 6.27 -0.95
CA ARG A 97 3.92 6.22 -0.62
C ARG A 97 3.20 5.08 -1.33
N VAL A 98 3.43 4.91 -2.63
CA VAL A 98 2.81 3.81 -3.39
C VAL A 98 3.23 2.45 -2.85
N MET A 99 4.53 2.25 -2.55
CA MET A 99 5.02 1.00 -1.97
C MET A 99 4.43 0.72 -0.59
N LEU A 100 4.36 1.72 0.30
CA LEU A 100 3.71 1.59 1.61
C LEU A 100 2.22 1.22 1.47
N MET A 101 1.50 1.85 0.53
CA MET A 101 0.11 1.51 0.22
C MET A 101 -0.04 0.10 -0.38
N ALA A 102 0.98 -0.40 -1.06
CA ALA A 102 1.02 -1.76 -1.59
C ALA A 102 1.37 -2.81 -0.52
N GLY A 103 1.86 -2.37 0.66
CA GLY A 103 2.16 -3.23 1.80
C GLY A 103 3.63 -3.66 1.88
N ALA A 104 4.56 -2.84 1.36
CA ALA A 104 6.00 -3.07 1.52
C ALA A 104 6.38 -3.17 3.00
N ASP A 105 7.26 -4.12 3.34
CA ASP A 105 7.73 -4.34 4.70
C ASP A 105 8.66 -3.19 5.14
N THR A 106 8.23 -2.48 6.18
CA THR A 106 8.97 -1.35 6.75
C THR A 106 10.09 -1.75 7.70
N THR A 107 10.15 -3.03 8.09
CA THR A 107 11.06 -3.55 9.12
C THR A 107 12.38 -4.08 8.57
N LEU A 108 12.47 -4.32 7.27
CA LEU A 108 13.66 -4.85 6.62
C LEU A 108 14.84 -3.88 6.74
N LEU A 109 16.03 -4.45 6.97
CA LEU A 109 17.24 -3.69 7.23
C LEU A 109 18.24 -3.83 6.07
N ASP A 110 18.93 -2.73 5.74
CA ASP A 110 20.08 -2.76 4.84
C ASP A 110 21.30 -3.46 5.50
N ARG A 111 22.39 -3.67 4.75
CA ARG A 111 23.62 -4.27 5.31
C ARG A 111 24.28 -3.46 6.44
N ARG A 112 23.85 -2.22 6.66
CA ARG A 112 24.29 -1.39 7.78
C ARG A 112 23.36 -1.47 8.98
N GLY A 113 22.35 -2.38 8.93
CA GLY A 113 21.35 -2.56 9.97
C GLY A 113 20.35 -1.41 10.07
N ARG A 114 20.08 -0.67 8.98
CA ARG A 114 19.14 0.46 8.98
C ARG A 114 17.88 0.13 8.18
N SER A 115 16.74 0.41 8.80
CA SER A 115 15.44 0.36 8.16
C SER A 115 15.16 1.59 7.29
N ALA A 116 14.05 1.57 6.55
CA ALA A 116 13.55 2.76 5.85
C ALA A 116 13.29 3.93 6.82
N LEU A 117 12.78 3.64 8.03
CA LEU A 117 12.55 4.66 9.05
C LEU A 117 13.84 5.31 9.54
N ASP A 118 14.87 4.50 9.82
CA ASP A 118 16.18 5.02 10.27
C ASP A 118 16.80 5.96 9.23
N TRP A 119 16.70 5.60 7.94
CA TRP A 119 17.14 6.44 6.84
C TRP A 119 16.36 7.75 6.74
N ALA A 120 15.03 7.70 6.97
CA ALA A 120 14.20 8.90 6.96
C ALA A 120 14.58 9.86 8.09
N GLN A 121 14.85 9.33 9.28
CA GLN A 121 15.28 10.10 10.46
C GLN A 121 16.69 10.68 10.28
N GLU A 122 17.67 9.85 9.88
CA GLU A 122 19.05 10.30 9.62
C GLU A 122 19.11 11.44 8.59
N ARG A 123 18.28 11.35 7.55
CA ARG A 123 18.19 12.35 6.48
C ARG A 123 17.25 13.51 6.80
N LYS A 124 16.69 13.56 8.01
CA LYS A 124 15.73 14.60 8.47
C LYS A 124 14.50 14.72 7.54
N ARG A 125 14.04 13.59 6.97
CA ARG A 125 12.89 13.51 6.08
C ARG A 125 11.62 13.29 6.89
N THR A 126 11.20 14.29 7.62
CA THR A 126 10.13 14.21 8.62
C THR A 126 8.83 13.62 8.06
N TYR A 127 8.43 14.03 6.84
CA TYR A 127 7.22 13.49 6.23
C TYR A 127 7.34 11.99 5.89
N LEU A 128 8.48 11.55 5.32
CA LEU A 128 8.72 10.14 5.03
C LEU A 128 8.76 9.30 6.31
N ALA A 129 9.43 9.78 7.36
CA ALA A 129 9.43 9.10 8.66
C ALA A 129 8.00 8.93 9.19
N GLN A 130 7.18 9.97 9.10
CA GLN A 130 5.80 9.94 9.56
C GLN A 130 4.94 8.92 8.81
N ILE A 131 4.99 8.89 7.47
CA ILE A 131 4.18 7.93 6.70
C ILE A 131 4.64 6.49 6.89
N ILE A 132 5.94 6.25 7.13
CA ILE A 132 6.46 4.92 7.47
C ILE A 132 5.93 4.48 8.84
N LEU A 133 6.01 5.34 9.85
CA LEU A 133 5.48 5.05 11.19
C LEU A 133 3.98 4.74 11.16
N ILE A 134 3.20 5.47 10.35
CA ILE A 134 1.77 5.19 10.18
C ILE A 134 1.56 3.82 9.51
N ALA A 135 2.33 3.52 8.45
CA ALA A 135 2.22 2.26 7.72
C ALA A 135 2.65 1.04 8.55
N SER A 136 3.55 1.22 9.52
CA SER A 136 4.02 0.13 10.40
C SER A 136 3.07 -0.21 11.56
N ARG A 137 1.96 0.52 11.71
CA ARG A 137 1.01 0.30 12.82
C ARG A 137 -0.27 -0.35 12.32
N PRO A 138 -0.92 -1.20 13.14
CA PRO A 138 -2.32 -1.53 12.92
C PRO A 138 -3.15 -0.25 12.89
N SER A 139 -4.16 -0.17 12.05
CA SER A 139 -4.89 1.07 11.76
C SER A 139 -5.60 1.70 12.96
N GLY A 140 -5.68 1.03 14.09
CA GLY A 140 -6.41 1.50 15.27
C GLY A 140 -7.89 1.75 15.01
N ALA A 141 -8.39 1.26 13.88
CA ALA A 141 -9.75 1.49 13.44
C ALA A 141 -10.76 0.86 14.40
N ARG A 142 -11.78 1.64 14.73
CA ARG A 142 -12.93 1.15 15.49
C ARG A 142 -14.09 0.87 14.54
N ILE A 143 -14.76 -0.25 14.75
CA ILE A 143 -15.87 -0.72 13.93
C ILE A 143 -17.12 -0.76 14.79
N PHE A 144 -18.17 -0.10 14.32
CA PHE A 144 -19.47 -0.09 14.98
C PHE A 144 -20.53 -0.62 14.01
N ILE A 145 -21.26 -1.64 14.41
CA ILE A 145 -22.41 -2.11 13.65
C ILE A 145 -23.55 -1.09 13.86
N THR A 146 -23.97 -0.40 12.79
CA THR A 146 -24.98 0.65 12.86
C THR A 146 -26.41 0.14 12.71
N GLU A 147 -26.57 -0.99 12.03
CA GLU A 147 -27.89 -1.62 11.86
C GLU A 147 -27.78 -3.11 12.14
N LYS A 148 -28.54 -3.58 13.13
CA LYS A 148 -28.78 -5.01 13.30
C LYS A 148 -29.74 -5.46 12.19
N PRO A 149 -29.58 -6.67 11.64
CA PRO A 149 -30.58 -7.23 10.73
C PRO A 149 -31.97 -7.20 11.39
N VAL A 150 -32.95 -6.64 10.69
CA VAL A 150 -34.29 -6.26 11.22
C VAL A 150 -35.15 -7.46 11.69
N THR A 151 -34.70 -8.71 11.52
CA THR A 151 -35.58 -9.88 11.65
C THR A 151 -35.18 -10.93 12.68
N LEU A 152 -34.23 -10.66 13.58
CA LEU A 152 -33.78 -11.71 14.50
C LEU A 152 -33.83 -11.24 15.95
N GLU A 153 -34.83 -11.74 16.68
CA GLU A 153 -34.84 -11.87 18.16
C GLU A 153 -33.76 -12.88 18.63
N THR A 154 -32.71 -13.12 17.85
CA THR A 154 -31.70 -14.15 18.09
C THR A 154 -30.51 -13.59 18.84
N GLU A 155 -30.16 -14.27 19.91
CA GLU A 155 -29.20 -13.89 20.93
C GLU A 155 -27.72 -13.97 20.52
N LEU A 156 -27.37 -14.44 19.32
CA LEU A 156 -26.01 -14.78 18.92
C LEU A 156 -25.52 -14.05 17.64
N LEU A 157 -25.63 -12.72 17.61
CA LEU A 157 -24.91 -11.95 16.61
C LEU A 157 -23.41 -11.87 16.97
N ILE A 158 -22.56 -12.54 16.21
CA ILE A 158 -21.11 -12.34 16.27
C ILE A 158 -20.74 -11.18 15.34
N PRO A 159 -20.15 -10.09 15.85
CA PRO A 159 -19.78 -8.94 15.04
C PRO A 159 -18.65 -9.30 14.06
N PRO A 160 -18.45 -8.50 12.99
CA PRO A 160 -17.33 -8.67 12.10
C PRO A 160 -16.02 -8.33 12.81
N GLU A 161 -14.98 -9.08 12.50
CA GLU A 161 -13.64 -8.87 13.02
C GLU A 161 -12.69 -8.43 11.90
N LEU A 162 -11.89 -7.39 12.14
CA LEU A 162 -10.89 -6.93 11.19
C LEU A 162 -9.70 -7.90 11.19
N VAL A 163 -9.49 -8.60 10.07
CA VAL A 163 -8.41 -9.60 9.91
C VAL A 163 -7.16 -8.97 9.32
N LYS A 164 -7.37 -8.09 8.34
CA LYS A 164 -6.27 -7.38 7.68
C LYS A 164 -6.68 -5.94 7.44
N ASP A 165 -5.89 -5.04 7.96
CA ASP A 165 -6.02 -3.62 7.71
C ASP A 165 -4.88 -3.10 6.82
N THR A 166 -5.11 -1.92 6.28
CA THR A 166 -4.08 -1.10 5.63
C THR A 166 -4.25 0.29 6.21
N PRO A 167 -3.25 0.81 6.92
CA PRO A 167 -3.37 2.12 7.52
C PRO A 167 -3.51 3.20 6.44
N PRO A 168 -4.36 4.22 6.67
CA PRO A 168 -4.48 5.34 5.76
C PRO A 168 -3.25 6.23 5.85
N LEU A 169 -2.69 6.60 4.71
CA LEU A 169 -1.53 7.48 4.67
C LEU A 169 -1.96 8.95 4.63
N TYR A 170 -1.26 9.77 5.38
CA TYR A 170 -1.39 11.22 5.28
C TYR A 170 -1.09 11.73 3.87
N THR A 171 -1.82 12.74 3.45
CA THR A 171 -1.39 13.56 2.32
C THR A 171 -0.30 14.54 2.78
N GLU A 172 0.60 14.90 1.89
CA GLU A 172 1.65 15.88 2.21
C GLU A 172 1.06 17.23 2.62
N SER A 173 -0.05 17.64 1.99
CA SER A 173 -0.78 18.87 2.32
C SER A 173 -1.35 18.83 3.74
N ALA A 174 -2.02 17.75 4.12
CA ALA A 174 -2.57 17.59 5.46
C ALA A 174 -1.46 17.57 6.52
N PHE A 175 -0.35 16.87 6.22
CA PHE A 175 0.81 16.84 7.11
C PHE A 175 1.41 18.22 7.35
N LYS A 176 1.69 19.00 6.28
CA LYS A 176 2.25 20.35 6.38
C LYS A 176 1.36 21.31 7.16
N ARG A 177 0.04 21.10 7.09
CA ARG A 177 -0.96 21.92 7.80
C ARG A 177 -1.27 21.42 9.21
N GLY A 178 -0.68 20.31 9.64
CA GLY A 178 -0.92 19.75 10.97
C GLY A 178 -2.36 19.29 11.20
N ILE A 179 -3.04 18.80 10.14
CA ILE A 179 -4.45 18.41 10.24
C ILE A 179 -4.56 17.05 10.91
N GLU A 180 -5.24 17.01 12.03
CA GLU A 180 -5.60 15.78 12.76
C GLU A 180 -7.11 15.64 12.85
N GLY A 181 -7.57 14.41 13.07
CA GLY A 181 -9.00 14.16 13.28
C GLY A 181 -9.42 12.78 12.78
N ARG A 182 -10.70 12.65 12.55
CA ARG A 182 -11.33 11.38 12.25
C ARG A 182 -12.16 11.45 10.98
N VAL A 183 -12.04 10.44 10.13
CA VAL A 183 -12.96 10.14 9.03
C VAL A 183 -13.85 8.99 9.47
N ILE A 184 -15.18 9.14 9.32
CA ILE A 184 -16.13 8.04 9.55
C ILE A 184 -16.67 7.59 8.19
N LEU A 185 -16.51 6.30 7.91
CA LEU A 185 -16.99 5.65 6.70
C LEU A 185 -18.08 4.66 7.06
N ARG A 186 -19.21 4.76 6.41
CA ARG A 186 -20.26 3.75 6.48
C ARG A 186 -20.03 2.74 5.36
N ILE A 187 -19.87 1.47 5.74
CA ILE A 187 -19.49 0.39 4.82
C ILE A 187 -20.42 -0.80 4.94
N ILE A 188 -20.56 -1.54 3.84
CA ILE A 188 -21.18 -2.87 3.86
C ILE A 188 -20.05 -3.90 3.97
N ILE A 189 -20.04 -4.68 5.03
CA ILE A 189 -19.18 -5.87 5.16
C ILE A 189 -20.01 -7.07 4.68
N ARG A 190 -19.54 -7.74 3.62
CA ARG A 190 -20.24 -8.87 3.02
C ARG A 190 -19.97 -10.16 3.78
N LYS A 191 -20.84 -11.14 3.54
CA LYS A 191 -20.74 -12.50 4.09
C LYS A 191 -19.45 -13.26 3.72
N ASP A 192 -18.68 -12.78 2.75
CA ASP A 192 -17.36 -13.29 2.37
C ASP A 192 -16.20 -12.49 3.02
N GLY A 193 -16.51 -11.53 3.88
CA GLY A 193 -15.54 -10.65 4.53
C GLY A 193 -15.03 -9.52 3.64
N SER A 194 -15.50 -9.42 2.40
CA SER A 194 -15.13 -8.31 1.51
C SER A 194 -15.95 -7.06 1.79
N ILE A 195 -15.42 -5.92 1.37
CA ILE A 195 -16.12 -4.64 1.50
C ILE A 195 -16.98 -4.38 0.27
N GLY A 196 -18.24 -4.03 0.52
CA GLY A 196 -19.19 -3.59 -0.49
C GLY A 196 -19.14 -2.08 -0.74
N ALA A 197 -20.31 -1.45 -0.65
CA ALA A 197 -20.41 0.00 -0.80
C ALA A 197 -19.73 0.72 0.38
N ILE A 198 -19.07 1.85 0.08
CA ILE A 198 -18.49 2.75 1.06
C ILE A 198 -19.15 4.11 0.88
N ARG A 199 -19.67 4.69 1.96
CA ARG A 199 -20.20 6.05 2.02
C ARG A 199 -19.46 6.86 3.06
N LEU A 200 -19.12 8.08 2.73
CA LEU A 200 -18.48 9.02 3.64
C LEU A 200 -19.57 9.60 4.58
N HIS A 201 -19.43 9.38 5.87
CA HIS A 201 -20.35 9.86 6.90
C HIS A 201 -19.81 11.11 7.60
N GLN A 202 -18.52 11.11 7.98
CA GLN A 202 -17.84 12.28 8.52
C GLN A 202 -16.58 12.55 7.73
N ARG A 203 -16.40 13.82 7.33
CA ARG A 203 -15.29 14.30 6.51
C ARG A 203 -14.14 14.83 7.33
N LEU A 204 -12.96 14.72 6.72
CA LEU A 204 -11.77 15.42 7.16
C LEU A 204 -11.09 16.00 5.91
N GLU A 205 -10.64 17.25 5.95
CA GLU A 205 -10.14 17.99 4.78
C GLU A 205 -8.81 17.47 4.20
N ASN A 206 -8.37 18.12 3.11
CA ASN A 206 -7.03 17.92 2.51
C ASN A 206 -6.74 16.52 1.98
N GLY A 207 -7.78 15.87 1.44
CA GLY A 207 -7.64 14.57 0.79
C GLY A 207 -7.55 13.38 1.75
N LEU A 208 -7.66 13.60 3.07
CA LEU A 208 -7.67 12.54 4.08
C LEU A 208 -8.90 11.63 3.95
N ASP A 209 -10.04 12.18 3.52
CA ASP A 209 -11.24 11.39 3.16
C ASP A 209 -10.92 10.32 2.11
N ARG A 210 -10.22 10.73 1.04
CA ARG A 210 -9.84 9.83 -0.04
C ARG A 210 -8.81 8.80 0.43
N ALA A 211 -7.87 9.22 1.29
CA ALA A 211 -6.89 8.32 1.89
C ALA A 211 -7.56 7.24 2.74
N ALA A 212 -8.54 7.62 3.59
CA ALA A 212 -9.33 6.69 4.39
C ALA A 212 -10.11 5.69 3.52
N ILE A 213 -10.83 6.17 2.50
CA ILE A 213 -11.57 5.30 1.57
C ILE A 213 -10.64 4.31 0.84
N THR A 214 -9.47 4.78 0.41
CA THR A 214 -8.50 3.95 -0.31
C THR A 214 -7.92 2.86 0.60
N ALA A 215 -7.63 3.19 1.84
CA ALA A 215 -7.15 2.24 2.84
C ALA A 215 -8.22 1.19 3.17
N VAL A 216 -9.43 1.64 3.54
CA VAL A 216 -10.53 0.76 3.93
C VAL A 216 -10.93 -0.22 2.83
N ARG A 217 -10.87 0.18 1.56
CA ARG A 217 -11.16 -0.74 0.42
C ARG A 217 -10.26 -1.99 0.38
N LYS A 218 -9.10 -1.94 0.99
CA LYS A 218 -8.14 -3.05 1.03
C LYS A 218 -8.29 -3.93 2.28
N TRP A 219 -9.12 -3.51 3.23
CA TRP A 219 -9.32 -4.25 4.46
C TRP A 219 -10.05 -5.56 4.21
N LYS A 220 -9.76 -6.53 5.06
CA LYS A 220 -10.42 -7.84 5.06
C LYS A 220 -10.99 -8.11 6.43
N PHE A 221 -12.20 -8.64 6.44
CA PHE A 221 -12.94 -8.96 7.64
C PHE A 221 -13.24 -10.45 7.72
N LYS A 222 -13.27 -10.97 8.95
CA LYS A 222 -14.09 -12.12 9.25
C LYS A 222 -15.53 -11.63 9.27
N PRO A 223 -16.44 -12.21 8.48
CA PRO A 223 -17.80 -11.68 8.38
C PRO A 223 -18.56 -11.77 9.69
N ALA A 224 -19.52 -10.90 9.88
CA ALA A 224 -20.52 -11.08 10.93
C ALA A 224 -21.31 -12.37 10.70
N SER A 225 -21.73 -13.02 11.76
CA SER A 225 -22.57 -14.22 11.66
C SER A 225 -23.71 -14.20 12.68
N VAL A 226 -24.80 -14.86 12.30
CA VAL A 226 -25.94 -15.13 13.18
C VAL A 226 -26.13 -16.65 13.18
N ASP A 227 -26.12 -17.26 14.36
CA ASP A 227 -26.20 -18.72 14.54
C ASP A 227 -25.20 -19.50 13.67
N GLY A 228 -23.99 -18.94 13.51
CA GLY A 228 -22.92 -19.50 12.71
C GLY A 228 -23.03 -19.26 11.20
N ALA A 229 -24.14 -18.71 10.70
CA ALA A 229 -24.31 -18.38 9.29
C ALA A 229 -23.77 -16.97 8.99
N PRO A 230 -22.85 -16.79 8.03
CA PRO A 230 -22.31 -15.48 7.70
C PRO A 230 -23.35 -14.58 7.03
N ILE A 231 -23.38 -13.32 7.48
CA ILE A 231 -24.35 -12.31 7.01
C ILE A 231 -23.65 -11.03 6.52
N ASN A 232 -24.37 -10.26 5.69
CA ASN A 232 -23.95 -8.90 5.37
C ASN A 232 -24.38 -7.95 6.50
N VAL A 233 -23.47 -7.01 6.88
CA VAL A 233 -23.80 -6.00 7.87
C VAL A 233 -23.41 -4.60 7.39
N LEU A 234 -24.17 -3.61 7.86
CA LEU A 234 -23.82 -2.21 7.70
C LEU A 234 -23.06 -1.77 8.96
N ALA A 235 -21.87 -1.21 8.78
CA ALA A 235 -21.01 -0.79 9.86
C ALA A 235 -20.42 0.59 9.61
N ASP A 236 -20.26 1.38 10.68
CA ASP A 236 -19.44 2.58 10.65
C ASP A 236 -18.02 2.23 11.08
N VAL A 237 -17.05 2.73 10.32
CA VAL A 237 -15.63 2.55 10.55
C VAL A 237 -15.03 3.91 10.83
N GLU A 238 -14.44 4.05 12.00
CA GLU A 238 -13.67 5.23 12.37
C GLU A 238 -12.21 5.05 11.96
N VAL A 239 -11.70 6.02 11.21
CA VAL A 239 -10.32 6.07 10.72
C VAL A 239 -9.66 7.33 11.29
N ASP A 240 -8.79 7.14 12.27
CA ASP A 240 -8.11 8.24 12.94
C ASP A 240 -6.85 8.66 12.18
N PHE A 241 -6.68 9.97 12.01
CA PHE A 241 -5.48 10.62 11.54
C PHE A 241 -4.85 11.42 12.67
N MET A 242 -3.73 10.96 13.19
CA MET A 242 -3.01 11.59 14.29
C MET A 242 -1.54 11.77 13.91
N LEU A 243 -1.03 12.97 14.07
CA LEU A 243 0.38 13.27 13.93
C LEU A 243 1.11 12.86 15.23
N GLN A 244 2.26 12.24 15.10
CA GLN A 244 3.05 11.93 16.29
C GLN A 244 3.78 13.18 16.76
N THR A 245 3.36 13.73 17.89
CA THR A 245 4.21 14.61 18.66
C THR A 245 5.38 13.81 19.21
N LYS A 246 6.60 14.28 18.98
CA LYS A 246 7.79 13.76 19.67
C LYS A 246 7.56 13.95 21.19
N SER A 247 7.48 12.87 21.93
CA SER A 247 7.85 12.87 23.35
C SER A 247 9.35 12.88 23.48
#